data_3486c34cb551b440526869cfc70b2714
#
_entry.id   3486c34cb551b440526869cfc70b2714
#
_cell.length_a   1.000
_cell.length_b   1.000
_cell.length_c   1.000
_cell.angle_alpha   90.00
_cell.angle_beta   90.00
_cell.angle_gamma   90.00
#
_symmetry.space_group_name_H-M   'P 1'
#
loop_
_entity.id
_entity.type
_entity.pdbx_description
1 polymer ?
#
loop_
_entity_poly.entity_id
_entity_poly.type
_entity_poly.pdbx_seq_one_letter_code
_entity_poly.pdbx_strand_id
1 'polypeptide(L)'
;SNDIINWVLDDHNIFDENITVEQLNLTEDLIKLYDEEFKFHLDRYKYATRYENSNEEHHRSKCLEMLVNLEKIVHDGNWIFGENINKLDISILPFIRQFRIADPTWFDSQEDIKKLQNVLNNFLESNLFKDIMYVYDVWKKDSEPVFFPITN
;
A
#
# COMPACT_ATOMS: atom_id res chain seq x y z
N SER A 1 5.82 -2.03 -10.73
CA SER A 1 4.71 -1.04 -10.58
C SER A 1 5.24 0.36 -10.31
N ASN A 2 6.34 0.51 -9.58
CA ASN A 2 6.95 1.82 -9.29
C ASN A 2 7.32 2.60 -10.56
N ASP A 3 7.83 1.91 -11.60
CA ASP A 3 8.15 2.54 -12.90
C ASP A 3 6.91 3.17 -13.56
N ILE A 4 5.73 2.54 -13.42
CA ILE A 4 4.47 3.09 -13.94
C ILE A 4 4.06 4.32 -13.14
N ILE A 5 4.20 4.29 -11.82
CA ILE A 5 3.93 5.44 -10.95
C ILE A 5 4.85 6.60 -11.33
N ASN A 6 6.14 6.36 -11.47
CA ASN A 6 7.12 7.36 -11.87
C ASN A 6 6.77 7.95 -13.24
N TRP A 7 6.48 7.10 -14.23
CA TRP A 7 6.11 7.56 -15.58
C TRP A 7 4.86 8.46 -15.57
N VAL A 8 3.84 8.12 -14.76
CA VAL A 8 2.63 8.96 -14.64
C VAL A 8 2.93 10.27 -13.92
N LEU A 9 3.78 10.25 -12.89
CA LEU A 9 4.12 11.43 -12.08
C LEU A 9 5.13 12.35 -12.74
N ASP A 10 5.99 11.86 -13.66
CA ASP A 10 6.95 12.68 -14.42
C ASP A 10 6.25 13.78 -15.24
N ASP A 11 5.04 13.50 -15.74
CA ASP A 11 4.24 14.47 -16.48
C ASP A 11 3.34 15.33 -15.57
N HIS A 12 3.06 14.87 -14.34
CA HIS A 12 2.11 15.49 -13.42
C HIS A 12 2.58 15.35 -11.97
N ASN A 13 3.35 16.33 -11.48
CA ASN A 13 3.86 16.34 -10.11
C ASN A 13 2.78 16.77 -9.10
N ILE A 14 1.75 15.93 -8.92
CA ILE A 14 0.56 16.22 -8.11
C ILE A 14 0.77 16.01 -6.60
N PHE A 15 1.90 15.39 -6.19
CA PHE A 15 2.15 15.00 -4.80
C PHE A 15 3.28 15.77 -4.11
N ASP A 16 4.08 16.60 -4.81
CA ASP A 16 5.32 17.16 -4.27
C ASP A 16 5.19 18.55 -3.64
N GLU A 17 4.00 19.14 -3.60
CA GLU A 17 3.83 20.54 -3.18
C GLU A 17 4.18 20.82 -1.70
N ASN A 18 4.32 19.79 -0.84
CA ASN A 18 4.57 19.97 0.60
C ASN A 18 5.52 18.92 1.21
N ILE A 19 6.36 18.26 0.42
CA ILE A 19 7.31 17.26 0.91
C ILE A 19 8.71 17.88 1.07
N THR A 20 9.36 17.65 2.22
CA THR A 20 10.75 18.05 2.45
C THR A 20 11.72 17.16 1.66
N VAL A 21 12.94 17.66 1.40
CA VAL A 21 14.00 16.88 0.74
C VAL A 21 14.30 15.59 1.52
N GLU A 22 14.25 15.64 2.85
CA GLU A 22 14.45 14.49 3.71
C GLU A 22 13.34 13.44 3.53
N GLN A 23 12.08 13.87 3.49
CA GLN A 23 10.93 13.00 3.22
C GLN A 23 10.98 12.41 1.80
N LEU A 24 11.47 13.17 0.82
CA LEU A 24 11.61 12.67 -0.55
C LEU A 24 12.64 11.53 -0.62
N ASN A 25 13.82 11.70 0.00
CA ASN A 25 14.83 10.65 0.05
C ASN A 25 14.33 9.41 0.79
N LEU A 26 13.65 9.61 1.92
CA LEU A 26 13.05 8.54 2.70
C LEU A 26 11.96 7.78 1.91
N THR A 27 11.20 8.49 1.08
CA THR A 27 10.18 7.90 0.20
C THR A 27 10.78 6.87 -0.74
N GLU A 28 11.86 7.20 -1.44
CA GLU A 28 12.50 6.28 -2.39
C GLU A 28 13.07 5.04 -1.69
N ASP A 29 13.72 5.22 -0.54
CA ASP A 29 14.26 4.10 0.25
C ASP A 29 13.14 3.17 0.76
N LEU A 30 12.03 3.73 1.25
CA LEU A 30 10.90 2.95 1.73
C LEU A 30 10.16 2.23 0.60
N ILE A 31 9.93 2.88 -0.54
CA ILE A 31 9.30 2.23 -1.69
C ILE A 31 10.13 1.03 -2.12
N LYS A 32 11.44 1.18 -2.21
CA LYS A 32 12.34 0.07 -2.55
C LYS A 32 12.27 -1.05 -1.51
N LEU A 33 12.35 -0.72 -0.22
CA LEU A 33 12.25 -1.69 0.87
C LEU A 33 10.95 -2.50 0.80
N TYR A 34 9.82 -1.83 0.53
CA TYR A 34 8.51 -2.48 0.47
C TYR A 34 8.32 -3.31 -0.82
N ASP A 35 8.82 -2.86 -1.95
CA ASP A 35 8.70 -3.60 -3.23
C ASP A 35 9.63 -4.83 -3.26
N GLU A 36 10.75 -4.80 -2.57
CA GLU A 36 11.71 -5.91 -2.51
C GLU A 36 11.49 -6.81 -1.29
N GLU A 37 11.75 -6.32 -0.09
CA GLU A 37 11.82 -7.12 1.14
C GLU A 37 10.45 -7.38 1.75
N PHE A 38 9.63 -6.34 1.92
CA PHE A 38 8.28 -6.52 2.47
C PHE A 38 7.45 -7.45 1.59
N LYS A 39 7.46 -7.23 0.29
CA LYS A 39 6.76 -8.07 -0.68
C LYS A 39 7.25 -9.52 -0.65
N PHE A 40 8.56 -9.74 -0.53
CA PHE A 40 9.11 -11.08 -0.40
C PHE A 40 8.54 -11.84 0.81
N HIS A 41 8.45 -11.18 1.97
CA HIS A 41 7.88 -11.77 3.18
C HIS A 41 6.35 -11.89 3.10
N LEU A 42 5.67 -10.89 2.56
CA LEU A 42 4.23 -10.90 2.34
C LEU A 42 3.77 -12.08 1.48
N ASP A 43 4.44 -12.33 0.36
CA ASP A 43 4.08 -13.42 -0.55
C ASP A 43 4.24 -14.79 0.15
N ARG A 44 5.27 -14.97 0.96
CA ARG A 44 5.52 -16.21 1.72
C ARG A 44 4.61 -16.39 2.93
N TYR A 45 4.15 -15.31 3.50
CA TYR A 45 3.11 -15.34 4.52
C TYR A 45 1.75 -15.69 3.91
N LYS A 46 1.32 -14.92 2.91
CA LYS A 46 -0.02 -15.03 2.32
C LYS A 46 -0.23 -16.31 1.50
N TYR A 47 0.83 -16.80 0.86
CA TYR A 47 0.81 -17.94 -0.04
C TYR A 47 1.81 -19.03 0.40
N ALA A 48 1.92 -19.28 1.70
CA ALA A 48 2.89 -20.21 2.30
C ALA A 48 2.91 -21.58 1.60
N THR A 49 1.74 -22.09 1.17
CA THR A 49 1.61 -23.36 0.46
C THR A 49 2.29 -23.41 -0.91
N ARG A 50 2.69 -22.27 -1.47
CA ARG A 50 3.40 -22.19 -2.77
C ARG A 50 4.92 -22.28 -2.63
N TYR A 51 5.43 -22.23 -1.40
CA TYR A 51 6.87 -22.20 -1.10
C TYR A 51 7.26 -23.39 -0.24
N GLU A 52 8.22 -24.18 -0.70
CA GLU A 52 8.77 -25.27 0.10
C GLU A 52 9.46 -24.73 1.36
N ASN A 53 9.20 -25.37 2.50
CA ASN A 53 9.75 -25.00 3.81
C ASN A 53 9.50 -23.55 4.25
N SER A 54 8.42 -22.93 3.79
CA SER A 54 8.05 -21.58 4.24
C SER A 54 7.55 -21.62 5.69
N ASN A 55 8.17 -20.82 6.54
CA ASN A 55 7.68 -20.57 7.90
C ASN A 55 6.79 -19.32 7.88
N GLU A 56 5.49 -19.53 7.82
CA GLU A 56 4.48 -18.47 7.75
C GLU A 56 4.61 -17.46 8.90
N GLU A 57 4.78 -17.94 10.13
CA GLU A 57 4.92 -17.10 11.31
C GLU A 57 6.17 -16.22 11.27
N HIS A 58 7.30 -16.78 10.80
CA HIS A 58 8.52 -16.01 10.58
C HIS A 58 8.29 -14.86 9.58
N HIS A 59 7.65 -15.14 8.46
CA HIS A 59 7.41 -14.12 7.43
C HIS A 59 6.40 -13.07 7.89
N ARG A 60 5.36 -13.46 8.63
CA ARG A 60 4.44 -12.52 9.28
C ARG A 60 5.17 -11.60 10.25
N SER A 61 6.03 -12.15 11.11
CA SER A 61 6.81 -11.38 12.08
C SER A 61 7.75 -10.38 11.39
N LYS A 62 8.37 -10.75 10.28
CA LYS A 62 9.22 -9.85 9.49
C LYS A 62 8.42 -8.69 8.88
N CYS A 63 7.25 -8.96 8.32
CA CYS A 63 6.36 -7.88 7.87
C CYS A 63 5.98 -6.94 9.02
N LEU A 64 5.61 -7.48 10.18
CA LEU A 64 5.23 -6.66 11.35
C LEU A 64 6.41 -5.79 11.83
N GLU A 65 7.63 -6.34 11.89
CA GLU A 65 8.83 -5.57 12.26
C GLU A 65 9.01 -4.34 11.34
N MET A 66 8.82 -4.51 10.04
CA MET A 66 8.90 -3.41 9.07
C MET A 66 7.78 -2.38 9.26
N LEU A 67 6.55 -2.83 9.58
CA LEU A 67 5.42 -1.94 9.90
C LEU A 67 5.67 -1.14 11.19
N VAL A 68 6.22 -1.76 12.23
CA VAL A 68 6.59 -1.09 13.48
C VAL A 68 7.66 -0.02 13.24
N ASN A 69 8.59 -0.26 12.32
CA ASN A 69 9.57 0.75 11.93
C ASN A 69 8.93 1.91 11.14
N LEU A 70 7.98 1.61 10.26
CA LEU A 70 7.21 2.63 9.55
C LEU A 70 6.35 3.46 10.51
N GLU A 71 5.71 2.84 11.49
CA GLU A 71 4.89 3.53 12.51
C GLU A 71 5.61 4.70 13.18
N LYS A 72 6.94 4.58 13.40
CA LYS A 72 7.75 5.61 14.08
C LYS A 72 7.86 6.91 13.27
N ILE A 73 7.65 6.84 11.96
CA ILE A 73 7.74 7.98 11.05
C ILE A 73 6.37 8.46 10.55
N VAL A 74 5.29 7.76 10.94
CA VAL A 74 3.93 8.23 10.65
C VAL A 74 3.65 9.49 11.48
N HIS A 75 3.39 10.60 10.80
CA HIS A 75 3.01 11.86 11.42
C HIS A 75 1.55 11.82 11.90
N ASP A 76 1.16 12.80 12.72
CA ASP A 76 -0.25 13.02 13.01
C ASP A 76 -0.93 13.55 11.75
N GLY A 77 -2.08 12.94 11.38
CA GLY A 77 -2.81 13.30 10.16
C GLY A 77 -3.44 12.08 9.50
N ASN A 78 -3.90 12.28 8.27
CA ASN A 78 -4.63 11.24 7.54
C ASN A 78 -3.73 10.31 6.70
N TRP A 79 -2.47 10.71 6.45
CA TRP A 79 -1.50 10.01 5.60
C TRP A 79 -0.15 9.88 6.31
N ILE A 80 0.78 9.13 5.73
CA ILE A 80 2.07 8.82 6.38
C ILE A 80 2.82 10.09 6.81
N PHE A 81 2.88 11.11 5.96
CA PHE A 81 3.58 12.35 6.26
C PHE A 81 2.66 13.52 6.69
N GLY A 82 1.41 13.25 7.08
CA GLY A 82 0.48 14.25 7.60
C GLY A 82 -0.85 14.32 6.87
N GLU A 83 -1.30 15.52 6.50
CA GLU A 83 -2.67 15.73 6.01
C GLU A 83 -2.85 15.45 4.50
N ASN A 84 -1.80 15.44 3.71
CA ASN A 84 -1.87 15.30 2.27
C ASN A 84 -1.32 13.95 1.81
N ILE A 85 -2.07 13.30 0.91
CA ILE A 85 -1.61 12.08 0.24
C ILE A 85 -0.34 12.37 -0.57
N ASN A 86 0.58 11.42 -0.59
CA ASN A 86 1.83 11.55 -1.32
C ASN A 86 2.21 10.23 -2.04
N LYS A 87 3.32 10.24 -2.77
CA LYS A 87 3.82 9.10 -3.52
C LYS A 87 4.06 7.86 -2.65
N LEU A 88 4.55 8.06 -1.40
CA LEU A 88 4.78 6.94 -0.48
C LEU A 88 3.48 6.20 -0.17
N ASP A 89 2.41 6.96 0.15
CA ASP A 89 1.11 6.37 0.49
C ASP A 89 0.59 5.47 -0.64
N ILE A 90 0.54 5.97 -1.87
CA ILE A 90 0.04 5.19 -3.00
C ILE A 90 0.93 4.00 -3.37
N SER A 91 2.21 4.07 -3.05
CA SER A 91 3.17 3.02 -3.37
C SER A 91 3.15 1.87 -2.37
N ILE A 92 3.00 2.13 -1.07
CA ILE A 92 3.16 1.08 -0.05
C ILE A 92 1.86 0.64 0.62
N LEU A 93 0.82 1.50 0.73
CA LEU A 93 -0.45 1.12 1.35
C LEU A 93 -1.14 -0.09 0.67
N PRO A 94 -1.03 -0.31 -0.65
CA PRO A 94 -1.51 -1.54 -1.27
C PRO A 94 -0.87 -2.82 -0.72
N PHE A 95 0.43 -2.81 -0.38
CA PHE A 95 1.11 -3.95 0.25
C PHE A 95 0.61 -4.17 1.68
N ILE A 96 0.47 -3.09 2.46
CA ILE A 96 -0.04 -3.14 3.84
C ILE A 96 -1.48 -3.66 3.86
N ARG A 97 -2.31 -3.22 2.92
CA ARG A 97 -3.65 -3.77 2.72
C ARG A 97 -3.63 -5.28 2.44
N GLN A 98 -2.73 -5.74 1.57
CA GLN A 98 -2.61 -7.16 1.28
C GLN A 98 -2.16 -7.97 2.51
N PHE A 99 -1.32 -7.40 3.35
CA PHE A 99 -0.90 -8.01 4.61
C PHE A 99 -2.08 -8.12 5.59
N ARG A 100 -2.87 -7.04 5.77
CA ARG A 100 -4.09 -7.06 6.58
C ARG A 100 -5.10 -8.10 6.10
N ILE A 101 -5.30 -8.24 4.80
CA ILE A 101 -6.27 -9.20 4.22
C ILE A 101 -5.91 -10.66 4.54
N ALA A 102 -4.65 -10.99 4.75
CA ALA A 102 -4.24 -12.35 5.09
C ALA A 102 -4.80 -12.81 6.46
N ASP A 103 -4.81 -11.93 7.46
CA ASP A 103 -5.46 -12.12 8.76
C ASP A 103 -5.90 -10.77 9.34
N PRO A 104 -7.12 -10.30 9.02
CA PRO A 104 -7.59 -9.00 9.48
C PRO A 104 -7.72 -8.90 11.00
N THR A 105 -8.17 -9.98 11.66
CA THR A 105 -8.37 -9.99 13.12
C THR A 105 -7.05 -9.84 13.85
N TRP A 106 -6.03 -10.57 13.42
CA TRP A 106 -4.70 -10.46 13.99
C TRP A 106 -4.07 -9.09 13.71
N PHE A 107 -4.13 -8.59 12.46
CA PHE A 107 -3.58 -7.29 12.10
C PHE A 107 -4.20 -6.15 12.91
N ASP A 108 -5.53 -6.13 13.03
CA ASP A 108 -6.27 -5.08 13.73
C ASP A 108 -6.05 -5.13 15.26
N SER A 109 -5.57 -6.26 15.80
CA SER A 109 -5.20 -6.41 17.20
C SER A 109 -3.80 -5.89 17.58
N GLN A 110 -2.96 -5.50 16.57
CA GLN A 110 -1.60 -5.05 16.84
C GLN A 110 -1.60 -3.62 17.38
N GLU A 111 -1.17 -3.45 18.63
CA GLU A 111 -1.15 -2.14 19.31
C GLU A 111 0.02 -1.25 18.85
N ASP A 112 1.11 -1.87 18.34
CA ASP A 112 2.35 -1.18 17.98
C ASP A 112 2.31 -0.48 16.61
N ILE A 113 1.17 -0.54 15.87
CA ILE A 113 0.98 0.04 14.54
C ILE A 113 -0.35 0.81 14.39
N LYS A 114 -0.80 1.47 15.47
CA LYS A 114 -2.12 2.13 15.50
C LYS A 114 -2.27 3.30 14.53
N LYS A 115 -1.26 4.15 14.41
CA LYS A 115 -1.30 5.26 13.44
C LYS A 115 -1.38 4.70 12.01
N LEU A 116 -0.58 3.67 11.71
CA LEU A 116 -0.58 3.04 10.40
C LEU A 116 -1.91 2.35 10.08
N GLN A 117 -2.56 1.72 11.07
CA GLN A 117 -3.92 1.20 10.92
C GLN A 117 -4.91 2.32 10.58
N ASN A 118 -4.81 3.49 11.21
CA ASN A 118 -5.65 4.65 10.91
C ASN A 118 -5.39 5.18 9.49
N VAL A 119 -4.13 5.33 9.09
CA VAL A 119 -3.76 5.73 7.71
C VAL A 119 -4.30 4.73 6.69
N LEU A 120 -4.16 3.43 6.94
CA LEU A 120 -4.71 2.40 6.07
C LEU A 120 -6.24 2.49 5.96
N ASN A 121 -6.95 2.68 7.07
CA ASN A 121 -8.40 2.83 7.06
C ASN A 121 -8.81 4.07 6.27
N ASN A 122 -8.14 5.21 6.47
CA ASN A 122 -8.39 6.42 5.71
C ASN A 122 -8.18 6.20 4.19
N PHE A 123 -7.13 5.50 3.80
CA PHE A 123 -6.89 5.11 2.40
C PHE A 123 -8.05 4.27 1.84
N LEU A 124 -8.50 3.26 2.57
CA LEU A 124 -9.58 2.35 2.14
C LEU A 124 -10.93 3.06 2.04
N GLU A 125 -11.17 4.11 2.84
CA GLU A 125 -12.39 4.92 2.82
C GLU A 125 -12.33 6.06 1.80
N SER A 126 -11.16 6.36 1.25
CA SER A 126 -10.98 7.44 0.28
C SER A 126 -11.76 7.21 -1.02
N ASN A 127 -12.15 8.30 -1.68
CA ASN A 127 -12.74 8.22 -3.01
C ASN A 127 -11.76 7.63 -4.02
N LEU A 128 -10.47 7.98 -3.92
CA LEU A 128 -9.42 7.40 -4.75
C LEU A 128 -9.46 5.88 -4.73
N PHE A 129 -9.49 5.26 -3.54
CA PHE A 129 -9.54 3.80 -3.42
C PHE A 129 -10.85 3.22 -3.95
N LYS A 130 -11.98 3.83 -3.65
CA LYS A 130 -13.30 3.37 -4.12
C LYS A 130 -13.41 3.39 -5.64
N ASP A 131 -12.89 4.43 -6.27
CA ASP A 131 -12.93 4.59 -7.73
C ASP A 131 -12.07 3.53 -8.44
N ILE A 132 -10.85 3.27 -7.95
CA ILE A 132 -9.95 2.26 -8.55
C ILE A 132 -10.36 0.82 -8.24
N MET A 133 -11.13 0.58 -7.18
CA MET A 133 -11.61 -0.75 -6.77
C MET A 133 -12.99 -1.08 -7.30
N TYR A 134 -13.53 -0.26 -8.20
CA TYR A 134 -14.77 -0.58 -8.88
C TYR A 134 -14.65 -1.93 -9.61
N VAL A 135 -15.64 -2.79 -9.40
CA VAL A 135 -15.66 -4.13 -9.98
C VAL A 135 -16.38 -4.07 -11.33
N TYR A 136 -15.64 -4.23 -12.40
CA TYR A 136 -16.18 -4.34 -13.74
C TYR A 136 -16.70 -5.76 -14.00
N ASP A 137 -17.73 -5.86 -14.86
CA ASP A 137 -18.19 -7.15 -15.33
C ASP A 137 -17.09 -7.92 -16.06
N VAL A 138 -17.11 -9.24 -15.93
CA VAL A 138 -16.17 -10.09 -16.66
C VAL A 138 -16.39 -9.92 -18.15
N TRP A 139 -15.31 -9.55 -18.87
CA TRP A 139 -15.38 -9.42 -20.31
C TRP A 139 -15.85 -10.72 -20.99
N LYS A 140 -16.79 -10.59 -21.92
CA LYS A 140 -17.27 -11.68 -22.78
C LYS A 140 -17.12 -11.25 -24.24
N LYS A 141 -16.91 -12.23 -25.12
CA LYS A 141 -16.95 -11.97 -26.57
C LYS A 141 -18.31 -11.34 -26.92
N ASP A 142 -18.28 -10.25 -27.69
CA ASP A 142 -19.45 -9.49 -28.12
C ASP A 142 -20.12 -8.64 -27.02
N SER A 143 -19.49 -8.44 -25.85
CA SER A 143 -19.96 -7.45 -24.88
C SER A 143 -19.61 -6.02 -25.32
N GLU A 144 -20.48 -5.06 -24.95
CA GLU A 144 -20.23 -3.64 -25.20
C GLU A 144 -18.92 -3.19 -24.52
N PRO A 145 -18.19 -2.24 -25.13
CA PRO A 145 -16.98 -1.68 -24.53
C PRO A 145 -17.26 -0.99 -23.20
N VAL A 146 -16.43 -1.23 -22.21
CA VAL A 146 -16.44 -0.49 -20.95
C VAL A 146 -15.25 0.47 -20.93
N PHE A 147 -15.53 1.74 -20.66
CA PHE A 147 -14.51 2.80 -20.62
C PHE A 147 -14.08 3.09 -19.18
N PHE A 148 -12.78 3.34 -18.99
CA PHE A 148 -12.23 3.81 -17.72
C PHE A 148 -11.63 5.21 -17.91
N PRO A 149 -11.81 6.15 -16.95
CA PRO A 149 -12.71 6.04 -15.79
C PRO A 149 -14.19 6.06 -16.19
N ILE A 150 -15.05 5.52 -15.31
CA ILE A 150 -16.49 5.64 -15.52
C ILE A 150 -16.85 7.11 -15.40
N THR A 151 -17.19 7.72 -16.53
CA THR A 151 -17.79 9.07 -16.54
C THR A 151 -19.28 8.93 -16.26
N ASN A 152 -19.74 9.38 -15.08
CA ASN A 152 -21.14 9.54 -14.76
C ASN A 152 -21.73 10.72 -15.53
#